data_07b1c6021a3c934b178b48a7c44c9bfc
#
_entry.id   07b1c6021a3c934b178b48a7c44c9bfc
#
_cell.length_a   1.000
_cell.length_b   1.000
_cell.length_c   1.000
_cell.angle_alpha   90.00
_cell.angle_beta   90.00
_cell.angle_gamma   90.00
#
_symmetry.space_group_name_H-M   'P 1'
#
loop_
_entity.id
_entity.type
_entity.pdbx_description
1 polymer ?
#
loop_
_entity_poly.entity_id
_entity_poly.type
_entity_poly.pdbx_seq_one_letter_code
_entity_poly.pdbx_strand_id
1 'polypeptide(L)'
;MTKEKRLIATNKTEEERDRLTEVWKKRIVSEKGYSETIAERIAEKVKSLADYMQYGHAIIAYYRQNGSFQLVTGTLISYSKDFHHSYDMKQVHSTFIFWCMEEKGWRTFLIENFLDWKPIV
;
A
#
# COMPACT_ATOMS: atom_id res chain seq x y z
N MET A 1 -24.69 -24.77 1.14
CA MET A 1 -25.39 -23.48 1.23
C MET A 1 -24.61 -22.48 2.06
N THR A 2 -24.27 -22.82 3.31
CA THR A 2 -23.51 -21.93 4.19
C THR A 2 -22.12 -21.64 3.65
N LYS A 3 -21.47 -22.64 3.01
CA LYS A 3 -20.16 -22.47 2.36
C LYS A 3 -20.23 -21.52 1.18
N GLU A 4 -21.31 -21.58 0.40
CA GLU A 4 -21.49 -20.70 -0.75
C GLU A 4 -21.63 -19.24 -0.33
N LYS A 5 -22.37 -18.98 0.75
CA LYS A 5 -22.51 -17.62 1.30
C LYS A 5 -21.17 -17.07 1.79
N ARG A 6 -20.35 -17.91 2.43
CA ARG A 6 -19.00 -17.52 2.88
C ARG A 6 -18.09 -17.21 1.70
N LEU A 7 -18.13 -18.03 0.66
CA LEU A 7 -17.35 -17.83 -0.56
C LEU A 7 -17.74 -16.54 -1.26
N ILE A 8 -19.04 -16.26 -1.34
CA ILE A 8 -19.55 -15.03 -1.95
C ILE A 8 -19.09 -13.80 -1.17
N ALA A 9 -19.13 -13.83 0.17
CA ALA A 9 -18.68 -12.73 1.01
C ALA A 9 -17.17 -12.53 0.87
N THR A 10 -16.38 -13.61 0.84
CA THR A 10 -14.93 -13.57 0.64
C THR A 10 -14.60 -13.02 -0.75
N ASN A 11 -15.30 -13.49 -1.78
CA ASN A 11 -15.10 -13.03 -3.15
C ASN A 11 -15.41 -11.55 -3.28
N LYS A 12 -16.45 -11.05 -2.62
CA LYS A 12 -16.79 -9.64 -2.63
C LYS A 12 -15.68 -8.78 -2.05
N THR A 13 -15.07 -9.22 -0.94
CA THR A 13 -13.94 -8.54 -0.33
C THR A 13 -12.72 -8.57 -1.24
N GLU A 14 -12.45 -9.72 -1.86
CA GLU A 14 -11.36 -9.88 -2.82
C GLU A 14 -11.59 -9.01 -4.06
N GLU A 15 -12.83 -8.95 -4.56
CA GLU A 15 -13.17 -8.10 -5.69
C GLU A 15 -12.93 -6.62 -5.40
N GLU A 16 -13.28 -6.16 -4.19
CA GLU A 16 -13.01 -4.78 -3.77
C GLU A 16 -11.53 -4.49 -3.72
N ARG A 17 -10.72 -5.42 -3.21
CA ARG A 17 -9.26 -5.30 -3.16
C ARG A 17 -8.67 -5.33 -4.57
N ASP A 18 -9.18 -6.18 -5.43
CA ASP A 18 -8.73 -6.28 -6.83
C ASP A 18 -9.03 -5.01 -7.61
N ARG A 19 -10.19 -4.38 -7.36
CA ARG A 19 -10.54 -3.10 -7.97
C ARG A 19 -9.56 -2.00 -7.57
N LEU A 20 -9.17 -1.97 -6.31
CA LEU A 20 -8.20 -1.00 -5.81
C LEU A 20 -6.83 -1.22 -6.46
N THR A 21 -6.40 -2.48 -6.54
CA THR A 21 -5.16 -2.85 -7.22
C THR A 21 -5.21 -2.43 -8.69
N GLU A 22 -6.36 -2.58 -9.33
CA GLU A 22 -6.56 -2.17 -10.73
C GLU A 22 -6.42 -0.65 -10.90
N VAL A 23 -6.98 0.13 -9.97
CA VAL A 23 -6.84 1.58 -9.97
C VAL A 23 -5.37 1.99 -9.84
N TRP A 24 -4.67 1.39 -8.92
CA TRP A 24 -3.24 1.66 -8.71
C TRP A 24 -2.41 1.24 -9.93
N LYS A 25 -2.71 0.08 -10.51
CA LYS A 25 -2.04 -0.39 -11.72
C LYS A 25 -2.16 0.62 -12.87
N LYS A 26 -3.37 1.10 -13.11
CA LYS A 26 -3.62 2.08 -14.17
C LYS A 26 -2.84 3.36 -13.94
N ARG A 27 -2.77 3.82 -12.69
CA ARG A 27 -2.01 5.01 -12.34
C ARG A 27 -0.51 4.79 -12.60
N ILE A 28 0.03 3.65 -12.21
CA ILE A 28 1.45 3.33 -12.40
C ILE A 28 1.80 3.30 -13.88
N VAL A 29 0.96 2.66 -14.70
CA VAL A 29 1.15 2.62 -16.16
C VAL A 29 1.14 4.03 -16.73
N SER A 30 0.15 4.84 -16.34
CA SER A 30 -0.01 6.21 -16.84
C SER A 30 1.17 7.11 -16.46
N GLU A 31 1.63 7.04 -15.22
CA GLU A 31 2.66 7.95 -14.70
C GLU A 31 4.09 7.50 -15.05
N LYS A 32 4.34 6.20 -15.15
CA LYS A 32 5.69 5.66 -15.36
C LYS A 32 5.89 5.04 -16.73
N GLY A 33 4.83 4.72 -17.44
CA GLY A 33 4.95 4.01 -18.72
C GLY A 33 5.40 2.57 -18.57
N TYR A 34 5.27 1.97 -17.38
CA TYR A 34 5.61 0.57 -17.15
C TYR A 34 4.59 -0.35 -17.83
N SER A 35 5.00 -1.57 -18.14
CA SER A 35 4.07 -2.59 -18.62
C SER A 35 2.99 -2.89 -17.57
N GLU A 36 1.83 -3.37 -18.02
CA GLU A 36 0.75 -3.76 -17.10
C GLU A 36 1.20 -4.82 -16.10
N THR A 37 2.03 -5.77 -16.54
CA THR A 37 2.55 -6.83 -15.67
C THR A 37 3.40 -6.27 -14.54
N ILE A 38 4.29 -5.33 -14.83
CA ILE A 38 5.14 -4.69 -13.83
C ILE A 38 4.30 -3.82 -12.90
N ALA A 39 3.37 -3.04 -13.46
CA ALA A 39 2.49 -2.17 -12.69
C ALA A 39 1.60 -2.96 -11.72
N GLU A 40 1.07 -4.08 -12.17
CA GLU A 40 0.27 -4.97 -11.33
C GLU A 40 1.08 -5.53 -10.16
N ARG A 41 2.32 -5.94 -10.43
CA ARG A 41 3.23 -6.43 -9.39
C ARG A 41 3.51 -5.36 -8.33
N ILE A 42 3.73 -4.13 -8.75
CA ILE A 42 3.95 -2.99 -7.84
C ILE A 42 2.69 -2.75 -7.01
N ALA A 43 1.52 -2.71 -7.63
CA ALA A 43 0.25 -2.50 -6.95
C ALA A 43 -0.01 -3.59 -5.89
N GLU A 44 0.26 -4.84 -6.21
CA GLU A 44 0.11 -5.96 -5.27
C GLU A 44 1.08 -5.84 -4.10
N LYS A 45 2.31 -5.40 -4.34
CA LYS A 45 3.30 -5.17 -3.29
C LYS A 45 2.87 -4.05 -2.33
N VAL A 46 2.29 -2.97 -2.86
CA VAL A 46 1.77 -1.88 -2.02
C VAL A 46 0.63 -2.39 -1.14
N LYS A 47 -0.26 -3.20 -1.70
CA LYS A 47 -1.35 -3.81 -0.95
C LYS A 47 -0.83 -4.69 0.20
N SER A 48 0.15 -5.56 -0.09
CA SER A 48 0.79 -6.41 0.92
C SER A 48 1.47 -5.59 2.01
N LEU A 49 2.14 -4.51 1.63
CA LEU A 49 2.78 -3.60 2.56
C LEU A 49 1.76 -2.98 3.52
N ALA A 50 0.65 -2.48 2.98
CA ALA A 50 -0.41 -1.89 3.79
C ALA A 50 -0.98 -2.88 4.80
N ASP A 51 -1.24 -4.12 4.37
CA ASP A 51 -1.73 -5.18 5.24
C ASP A 51 -0.73 -5.47 6.35
N TYR A 52 0.54 -5.61 6.01
CA TYR A 52 1.59 -5.95 6.97
C TYR A 52 1.82 -4.83 7.99
N MET A 53 1.90 -3.58 7.54
CA MET A 53 2.24 -2.44 8.42
C MET A 53 1.18 -2.13 9.47
N GLN A 54 -0.04 -2.62 9.31
CA GLN A 54 -1.06 -2.47 10.35
C GLN A 54 -0.67 -3.21 11.63
N TYR A 55 0.20 -4.21 11.52
CA TYR A 55 0.60 -5.08 12.64
C TYR A 55 2.11 -5.13 12.87
N GLY A 56 2.92 -4.56 11.99
CA GLY A 56 4.36 -4.66 12.07
C GLY A 56 5.10 -3.48 11.46
N HIS A 57 6.42 -3.61 11.43
CA HIS A 57 7.32 -2.63 10.84
C HIS A 57 7.94 -3.20 9.57
N ALA A 58 8.13 -2.35 8.57
CA ALA A 58 8.69 -2.76 7.28
C ALA A 58 9.78 -1.81 6.84
N ILE A 59 10.77 -2.34 6.11
CA ILE A 59 11.72 -1.53 5.37
C ILE A 59 11.06 -1.21 4.03
N ILE A 60 11.01 0.07 3.67
CA ILE A 60 10.33 0.56 2.48
C ILE A 60 11.32 1.30 1.60
N ALA A 61 11.33 0.96 0.31
CA ALA A 61 12.14 1.64 -0.70
C ALA A 61 11.21 2.35 -1.68
N TYR A 62 11.45 3.63 -1.91
CA TYR A 62 10.67 4.43 -2.85
C TYR A 62 11.46 5.66 -3.30
N TYR A 63 10.97 6.33 -4.35
CA TYR A 63 11.50 7.62 -4.77
C TYR A 63 10.59 8.76 -4.32
N ARG A 64 11.18 9.84 -3.84
CA ARG A 64 10.44 11.09 -3.63
C ARG A 64 10.12 11.74 -4.98
N GLN A 65 9.21 12.70 -4.99
CA GLN A 65 8.85 13.42 -6.22
C GLN A 65 10.05 14.11 -6.88
N ASN A 66 11.02 14.53 -6.09
CA ASN A 66 12.26 15.14 -6.61
C ASN A 66 13.25 14.09 -7.16
N GLY A 67 12.90 12.82 -7.18
CA GLY A 67 13.73 11.74 -7.70
C GLY A 67 14.72 11.16 -6.70
N SER A 68 14.79 11.66 -5.46
CA SER A 68 15.72 11.11 -4.48
C SER A 68 15.25 9.77 -3.92
N PHE A 69 16.17 8.81 -3.86
CA PHE A 69 15.90 7.48 -3.32
C PHE A 69 15.77 7.52 -1.81
N GLN A 70 14.78 6.79 -1.28
CA GLN A 70 14.54 6.66 0.15
C GLN A 70 14.52 5.19 0.55
N LEU A 71 15.17 4.88 1.66
CA LEU A 71 15.13 3.57 2.29
C LEU A 71 14.88 3.81 3.78
N VAL A 72 13.69 3.52 4.24
CA VAL A 72 13.24 3.88 5.60
C VAL A 72 12.48 2.73 6.25
N THR A 73 12.28 2.84 7.56
CA THR A 73 11.44 1.92 8.33
C THR A 73 10.07 2.57 8.56
N GLY A 74 9.01 1.88 8.18
CA GLY A 74 7.66 2.40 8.29
C GLY A 74 6.69 1.47 9.01
N THR A 75 5.61 2.05 9.52
CA THR A 75 4.53 1.29 10.16
C THR A 75 3.22 2.07 10.09
N LEU A 76 2.11 1.36 10.29
CA LEU A 76 0.77 1.95 10.45
C LEU A 76 0.17 1.62 11.82
N ILE A 77 0.98 1.03 12.74
CA ILE A 77 0.48 0.58 14.05
C ILE A 77 -0.20 1.70 14.83
N SER A 78 0.35 2.91 14.80
CA SER A 78 -0.20 4.06 15.53
C SER A 78 -1.25 4.84 14.75
N TYR A 79 -1.63 4.39 13.56
CA TYR A 79 -2.54 5.15 12.69
C TYR A 79 -3.88 5.47 13.37
N SER A 80 -4.54 4.46 13.93
CA SER A 80 -5.85 4.64 14.57
C SER A 80 -5.78 5.60 15.75
N LYS A 81 -4.71 5.53 16.53
CA LYS A 81 -4.48 6.41 17.67
C LYS A 81 -4.31 7.86 17.23
N ASP A 82 -3.49 8.09 16.21
CA ASP A 82 -3.14 9.45 15.78
C ASP A 82 -4.23 10.11 14.95
N PHE A 83 -4.96 9.34 14.13
CA PHE A 83 -5.99 9.87 13.24
C PHE A 83 -7.43 9.62 13.72
N HIS A 84 -7.61 8.92 14.84
CA HIS A 84 -8.90 8.67 15.47
C HIS A 84 -9.89 7.87 14.63
N HIS A 85 -9.40 7.09 13.68
CA HIS A 85 -10.20 6.13 12.91
C HIS A 85 -9.29 5.02 12.38
N SER A 86 -9.88 3.89 12.03
CA SER A 86 -9.14 2.75 11.49
C SER A 86 -8.55 3.08 10.11
N TYR A 87 -7.38 2.49 9.84
CA TYR A 87 -6.79 2.59 8.51
C TYR A 87 -7.70 1.92 7.48
N ASP A 88 -7.99 2.62 6.39
CA ASP A 88 -8.83 2.13 5.31
C ASP A 88 -8.07 2.24 3.98
N MET A 89 -7.64 1.10 3.47
CA MET A 89 -6.90 1.01 2.20
C MET A 89 -7.70 1.58 1.02
N LYS A 90 -9.04 1.54 1.07
CA LYS A 90 -9.91 2.08 0.01
C LYS A 90 -9.77 3.58 -0.17
N GLN A 91 -9.27 4.28 0.85
CA GLN A 91 -9.06 5.73 0.79
C GLN A 91 -7.73 6.10 0.12
N VAL A 92 -6.89 5.10 -0.17
CA VAL A 92 -5.60 5.33 -0.82
C VAL A 92 -5.79 5.33 -2.33
N HIS A 93 -5.75 6.51 -2.94
CA HIS A 93 -5.90 6.65 -4.40
C HIS A 93 -4.56 6.84 -5.11
N SER A 94 -3.73 7.73 -4.60
CA SER A 94 -2.45 8.05 -5.22
C SER A 94 -1.31 8.18 -4.21
N THR A 95 -1.63 8.59 -2.99
CA THR A 95 -0.65 8.89 -1.95
C THR A 95 -0.80 7.91 -0.80
N PHE A 96 0.30 7.26 -0.45
CA PHE A 96 0.35 6.28 0.62
C PHE A 96 1.01 6.91 1.84
N ILE A 97 0.35 6.87 3.00
CA ILE A 97 0.86 7.44 4.25
C ILE A 97 1.44 6.33 5.15
N PHE A 98 2.52 6.64 5.86
CA PHE A 98 3.11 5.75 6.84
C PHE A 98 3.87 6.55 7.90
N TRP A 99 4.03 5.96 9.08
CA TRP A 99 4.88 6.53 10.11
C TRP A 99 6.33 6.16 9.82
N CYS A 100 7.19 7.15 9.64
CA CYS A 100 8.61 6.94 9.39
C CYS A 100 9.38 6.93 10.71
N MET A 101 10.00 5.79 11.02
CA MET A 101 10.72 5.62 12.28
C MET A 101 11.96 6.52 12.37
N GLU A 102 12.69 6.66 11.27
CA GLU A 102 13.91 7.47 11.22
C GLU A 102 13.61 8.96 11.40
N GLU A 103 12.59 9.45 10.75
CA GLU A 103 12.21 10.86 10.79
C GLU A 103 11.23 11.20 11.92
N LYS A 104 10.69 10.18 12.59
CA LYS A 104 9.72 10.30 13.69
C LYS A 104 8.52 11.16 13.30
N GLY A 105 7.90 10.82 12.19
CA GLY A 105 6.75 11.55 11.69
C GLY A 105 6.02 10.82 10.57
N TRP A 106 4.81 11.27 10.30
CA TRP A 106 4.04 10.76 9.17
C TRP A 106 4.64 11.28 7.87
N ARG A 107 4.81 10.35 6.92
CA ARG A 107 5.36 10.64 5.60
C ARG A 107 4.50 9.98 4.55
N THR A 108 4.65 10.43 3.31
CA THR A 108 3.89 9.89 2.19
C THR A 108 4.80 9.58 1.02
N PHE A 109 4.37 8.63 0.18
CA PHE A 109 4.94 8.45 -1.15
C PHE A 109 3.82 8.27 -2.16
N LEU A 110 4.12 8.58 -3.41
CA LEU A 110 3.20 8.28 -4.51
C LEU A 110 3.33 6.81 -4.87
N ILE A 111 2.20 6.16 -5.10
CA ILE A 111 2.17 4.71 -5.39
C ILE A 111 3.07 4.36 -6.57
N GLU A 112 3.08 5.18 -7.61
CA GLU A 112 3.92 4.96 -8.78
C GLU A 112 5.43 5.07 -8.50
N ASN A 113 5.82 5.65 -7.37
CA ASN A 113 7.21 5.80 -6.97
C ASN A 113 7.69 4.70 -6.03
N PHE A 114 6.81 3.79 -5.65
CA PHE A 114 7.13 2.65 -4.81
C PHE A 114 8.05 1.67 -5.56
N LEU A 115 9.05 1.13 -4.83
CA LEU A 115 9.98 0.15 -5.40
C LEU A 115 9.81 -1.23 -4.77
N ASP A 116 9.97 -1.33 -3.46
CA ASP A 116 9.92 -2.63 -2.78
C ASP A 116 9.79 -2.43 -1.27
N TRP A 117 9.50 -3.54 -0.57
CA TRP A 117 9.46 -3.55 0.88
C TRP A 117 9.84 -4.92 1.43
N LYS A 118 10.28 -4.94 2.68
CA LYS A 118 10.58 -6.18 3.40
C LYS A 118 10.10 -6.05 4.85
N PRO A 119 9.56 -7.13 5.44
CA PRO A 119 9.20 -7.10 6.85
C PRO A 119 10.43 -7.05 7.74
N ILE A 120 10.29 -6.37 8.87
CA ILE A 120 11.26 -6.46 9.96
C ILE A 120 10.72 -7.48 10.95
N VAL A 121 11.46 -8.54 11.17
CA VAL A 121 11.05 -9.65 12.04
C VAL A 121 11.98 -9.78 13.22
#